data_94f16d103e82f6b1f7633264b8a861fb
#
_entry.id   94f16d103e82f6b1f7633264b8a861fb
#
_cell.length_a   1.000
_cell.length_b   1.000
_cell.length_c   1.000
_cell.angle_alpha   90.00
_cell.angle_beta   90.00
_cell.angle_gamma   90.00
#
_symmetry.space_group_name_H-M   'P 1'
#
loop_
_entity.id
_entity.type
_entity.pdbx_description
1 polymer ?
#
loop_
_entity_poly.entity_id
_entity_poly.type
_entity_poly.pdbx_seq_one_letter_code
_entity_poly.pdbx_strand_id
1 'polypeptide(L)'
;IRVSATPITNTDYKTVVEREDVIAQEMIKAGIILNPALDTYEQENRTLDQILMDVALEKRAQLAEAYRKLGKNINPLLLIQLPNDTSEENSVEDRKIIDEVIQHLGVLRGISTSNGKMAVWLSGRKDNLENIEEPDNMTEVLLFKQAIALGWDCPRAAVLLIFRELHSQTFTIQTVGRILRMPEQKHY
;
A
#
# COMPACT_ATOMS: atom_id res chain seq x y z
N ILE A 1 2.42 -17.32 -25.68
CA ILE A 1 1.35 -16.78 -24.83
C ILE A 1 1.95 -15.61 -24.06
N ARG A 2 1.29 -14.46 -24.09
CA ARG A 2 1.64 -13.30 -23.27
C ARG A 2 0.46 -13.03 -22.31
N VAL A 3 0.75 -12.89 -21.03
CA VAL A 3 -0.24 -12.56 -20.01
C VAL A 3 0.15 -11.21 -19.42
N SER A 4 -0.76 -10.24 -19.43
CA SER A 4 -0.52 -8.91 -18.88
C SER A 4 -1.83 -8.24 -18.48
N ALA A 5 -1.84 -7.56 -17.34
CA ALA A 5 -2.95 -6.67 -16.94
C ALA A 5 -2.97 -5.37 -17.77
N THR A 6 -1.84 -5.02 -18.42
CA THR A 6 -1.67 -3.82 -19.25
C THR A 6 -1.01 -4.19 -20.57
N PRO A 7 -1.73 -4.87 -21.49
CA PRO A 7 -1.16 -5.31 -22.75
C PRO A 7 -0.82 -4.12 -23.67
N ILE A 8 0.40 -4.09 -24.20
CA ILE A 8 0.91 -2.99 -25.02
C ILE A 8 0.77 -3.30 -26.53
N THR A 9 0.49 -4.55 -26.93
CA THR A 9 0.54 -4.97 -28.33
C THR A 9 -0.77 -5.56 -28.82
N ASN A 10 -1.11 -5.27 -30.09
CA ASN A 10 -2.12 -6.01 -30.80
C ASN A 10 -1.69 -7.46 -31.00
N THR A 11 -2.58 -8.38 -30.67
CA THR A 11 -2.42 -9.83 -30.88
C THR A 11 -3.58 -10.31 -31.72
N ASP A 12 -3.33 -11.35 -32.54
CA ASP A 12 -4.35 -11.97 -33.42
C ASP A 12 -5.48 -12.61 -32.62
N TYR A 13 -5.17 -13.02 -31.38
CA TYR A 13 -6.14 -13.59 -30.44
C TYR A 13 -5.96 -12.94 -29.07
N LYS A 14 -7.07 -12.49 -28.49
CA LYS A 14 -7.12 -11.89 -27.15
C LYS A 14 -8.22 -12.58 -26.34
N THR A 15 -7.83 -13.15 -25.20
CA THR A 15 -8.77 -13.57 -24.17
C THR A 15 -8.74 -12.53 -23.05
N VAL A 16 -9.90 -11.98 -22.71
CA VAL A 16 -10.09 -11.06 -21.59
C VAL A 16 -10.78 -11.84 -20.49
N VAL A 17 -10.25 -11.75 -19.26
CA VAL A 17 -10.94 -12.22 -18.07
C VAL A 17 -11.54 -10.99 -17.41
N GLU A 18 -12.84 -10.96 -17.27
CA GLU A 18 -13.54 -9.82 -16.70
C GLU A 18 -13.31 -9.75 -15.18
N ARG A 19 -13.36 -8.52 -14.63
CA ARG A 19 -13.09 -8.30 -13.21
C ARG A 19 -14.09 -9.04 -12.32
N GLU A 20 -15.34 -9.09 -12.74
CA GLU A 20 -16.45 -9.75 -12.07
C GLU A 20 -16.19 -11.25 -11.91
N ASP A 21 -15.63 -11.90 -12.93
CA ASP A 21 -15.29 -13.32 -12.89
C ASP A 21 -14.17 -13.59 -11.86
N VAL A 22 -13.17 -12.69 -11.81
CA VAL A 22 -12.06 -12.79 -10.85
C VAL A 22 -12.55 -12.56 -9.41
N ILE A 23 -13.50 -11.64 -9.20
CA ILE A 23 -14.15 -11.43 -7.90
C ILE A 23 -14.97 -12.66 -7.51
N ALA A 24 -15.76 -13.23 -8.44
CA ALA A 24 -16.57 -14.40 -8.18
C ALA A 24 -15.74 -15.63 -7.80
N GLN A 25 -14.49 -15.71 -8.26
CA GLN A 25 -13.51 -16.72 -7.84
C GLN A 25 -12.73 -16.35 -6.56
N GLU A 26 -13.13 -15.27 -5.87
CA GLU A 26 -12.55 -14.81 -4.61
C GLU A 26 -11.03 -14.50 -4.67
N MET A 27 -10.49 -14.29 -5.86
CA MET A 27 -9.06 -14.03 -6.06
C MET A 27 -8.65 -12.60 -5.71
N ILE A 28 -9.58 -11.64 -5.87
CA ILE A 28 -9.37 -10.22 -5.57
C ILE A 28 -10.50 -9.66 -4.71
N LYS A 29 -10.20 -8.56 -4.01
CA LYS A 29 -11.18 -7.81 -3.21
C LYS A 29 -12.30 -7.25 -4.11
N ALA A 30 -13.52 -7.23 -3.59
CA ALA A 30 -14.72 -6.80 -4.33
C ALA A 30 -14.69 -5.31 -4.68
N GLY A 31 -14.04 -4.46 -3.89
CA GLY A 31 -14.03 -3.03 -4.11
C GLY A 31 -12.76 -2.32 -3.66
N ILE A 32 -12.65 -1.06 -4.09
CA ILE A 32 -11.66 -0.08 -3.64
C ILE A 32 -12.46 1.10 -3.08
N ILE A 33 -12.06 1.57 -1.91
CA ILE A 33 -12.57 2.82 -1.33
C ILE A 33 -11.48 3.86 -1.51
N LEU A 34 -11.81 4.97 -2.20
CA LEU A 34 -10.90 6.07 -2.45
C LEU A 34 -11.16 7.19 -1.43
N ASN A 35 -10.10 7.69 -0.81
CA ASN A 35 -10.11 8.85 0.09
C ASN A 35 -11.31 8.88 1.06
N PRO A 36 -11.52 7.83 1.88
CA PRO A 36 -12.69 7.78 2.73
C PRO A 36 -12.65 8.87 3.81
N ALA A 37 -13.76 9.56 4.00
CA ALA A 37 -14.01 10.49 5.11
C ALA A 37 -13.04 11.70 5.23
N LEU A 38 -12.33 12.11 4.16
CA LEU A 38 -11.45 13.28 4.21
C LEU A 38 -12.19 14.58 4.55
N ASP A 39 -13.45 14.71 4.13
CA ASP A 39 -14.29 15.90 4.37
C ASP A 39 -14.58 16.15 5.86
N THR A 40 -14.35 15.15 6.71
CA THR A 40 -14.61 15.27 8.17
C THR A 40 -13.45 15.90 8.96
N TYR A 41 -12.28 16.07 8.33
CA TYR A 41 -11.04 16.50 9.01
C TYR A 41 -10.67 17.98 8.76
N GLU A 42 -11.51 18.77 8.09
CA GLU A 42 -11.21 20.15 7.69
C GLU A 42 -10.94 21.14 8.85
N GLN A 43 -11.16 20.76 10.10
CA GLN A 43 -11.07 21.68 11.24
C GLN A 43 -9.89 21.42 12.19
N GLU A 44 -8.96 20.55 11.83
CA GLU A 44 -7.86 20.20 12.73
C GLU A 44 -6.58 20.98 12.42
N ASN A 45 -5.86 21.37 13.48
CA ASN A 45 -4.58 22.10 13.38
C ASN A 45 -3.42 21.15 12.97
N ARG A 46 -3.64 20.35 11.90
CA ARG A 46 -2.72 19.34 11.34
C ARG A 46 -2.53 19.56 9.85
N THR A 47 -1.40 19.13 9.31
CA THR A 47 -1.18 19.15 7.85
C THR A 47 -2.02 18.07 7.18
N LEU A 48 -2.35 18.27 5.89
CA LEU A 48 -3.07 17.28 5.10
C LEU A 48 -2.36 15.91 5.12
N ASP A 49 -1.03 15.91 5.04
CA ASP A 49 -0.23 14.69 5.06
C ASP A 49 -0.36 13.92 6.38
N GLN A 50 -0.38 14.63 7.51
CA GLN A 50 -0.61 14.03 8.83
C GLN A 50 -2.02 13.44 8.93
N ILE A 51 -3.03 14.14 8.41
CA ILE A 51 -4.41 13.65 8.36
C ILE A 51 -4.50 12.39 7.50
N LEU A 52 -3.92 12.39 6.32
CA LEU A 52 -3.92 11.24 5.41
C LEU A 52 -3.23 10.01 6.04
N MET A 53 -2.10 10.21 6.74
CA MET A 53 -1.42 9.13 7.47
C MET A 53 -2.30 8.56 8.57
N ASP A 54 -2.96 9.42 9.34
CA ASP A 54 -3.83 9.00 10.44
C ASP A 54 -5.06 8.23 9.93
N VAL A 55 -5.71 8.72 8.88
CA VAL A 55 -6.83 8.01 8.22
C VAL A 55 -6.40 6.65 7.68
N ALA A 56 -5.23 6.56 7.06
CA ALA A 56 -4.71 5.31 6.55
C ALA A 56 -4.40 4.30 7.67
N LEU A 57 -3.81 4.76 8.77
CA LEU A 57 -3.53 3.94 9.96
C LEU A 57 -4.82 3.48 10.65
N GLU A 58 -5.81 4.36 10.77
CA GLU A 58 -7.12 4.02 11.31
C GLU A 58 -7.80 2.96 10.45
N LYS A 59 -7.80 3.12 9.13
CA LYS A 59 -8.35 2.12 8.21
C LYS A 59 -7.65 0.78 8.32
N ARG A 60 -6.32 0.79 8.43
CA ARG A 60 -5.55 -0.43 8.68
C ARG A 60 -5.96 -1.10 9.99
N ALA A 61 -6.12 -0.32 11.08
CA ALA A 61 -6.53 -0.83 12.38
C ALA A 61 -7.96 -1.42 12.36
N GLN A 62 -8.91 -0.78 11.66
CA GLN A 62 -10.25 -1.30 11.46
C GLN A 62 -10.24 -2.67 10.75
N LEU A 63 -9.40 -2.83 9.72
CA LEU A 63 -9.24 -4.09 9.00
C LEU A 63 -8.63 -5.18 9.91
N ALA A 64 -7.61 -4.84 10.71
CA ALA A 64 -7.01 -5.77 11.67
C ALA A 64 -8.03 -6.27 12.68
N GLU A 65 -8.87 -5.38 13.21
CA GLU A 65 -9.94 -5.73 14.13
C GLU A 65 -11.02 -6.61 13.44
N ALA A 66 -11.35 -6.32 12.18
CA ALA A 66 -12.28 -7.13 11.42
C ALA A 66 -11.75 -8.56 11.23
N TYR A 67 -10.50 -8.74 10.83
CA TYR A 67 -9.87 -10.06 10.72
C TYR A 67 -9.85 -10.80 12.07
N ARG A 68 -9.51 -10.10 13.15
CA ARG A 68 -9.52 -10.66 14.50
C ARG A 68 -10.92 -11.18 14.91
N LYS A 69 -11.97 -10.41 14.63
CA LYS A 69 -13.37 -10.81 14.89
C LYS A 69 -13.80 -12.04 14.09
N LEU A 70 -13.24 -12.22 12.90
CA LEU A 70 -13.47 -13.39 12.05
C LEU A 70 -12.58 -14.59 12.43
N GLY A 71 -11.78 -14.48 13.50
CA GLY A 71 -10.86 -15.54 13.92
C GLY A 71 -9.69 -15.75 12.95
N LYS A 72 -9.34 -14.73 12.14
CA LYS A 72 -8.24 -14.79 11.18
C LYS A 72 -6.97 -14.18 11.76
N ASN A 73 -5.85 -14.86 11.60
CA ASN A 73 -4.54 -14.36 11.99
C ASN A 73 -3.89 -13.61 10.82
N ILE A 74 -4.53 -12.52 10.41
CA ILE A 74 -4.06 -11.66 9.31
C ILE A 74 -3.78 -10.27 9.87
N ASN A 75 -2.54 -9.82 9.76
CA ASN A 75 -2.13 -8.46 10.10
C ASN A 75 -2.07 -7.61 8.83
N PRO A 76 -3.08 -6.78 8.52
CA PRO A 76 -3.11 -5.99 7.28
C PRO A 76 -1.95 -5.01 7.23
N LEU A 77 -1.32 -4.89 6.05
CA LEU A 77 -0.20 -4.00 5.80
C LEU A 77 -0.66 -2.71 5.13
N LEU A 78 -0.23 -1.58 5.68
CA LEU A 78 -0.32 -0.26 5.03
C LEU A 78 0.91 -0.04 4.17
N LEU A 79 0.71 0.23 2.90
CA LEU A 79 1.75 0.64 1.95
C LEU A 79 1.79 2.17 1.88
N ILE A 80 2.94 2.78 2.15
CA ILE A 80 3.16 4.23 1.97
C ILE A 80 4.16 4.43 0.85
N GLN A 81 3.68 4.95 -0.27
CA GLN A 81 4.52 5.29 -1.41
C GLN A 81 5.07 6.71 -1.27
N LEU A 82 6.37 6.81 -1.18
CA LEU A 82 7.10 8.07 -1.06
C LEU A 82 7.49 8.64 -2.44
N PRO A 83 7.75 9.95 -2.56
CA PRO A 83 8.25 10.57 -3.78
C PRO A 83 9.55 9.91 -4.29
N ASN A 84 9.82 10.01 -5.58
CA ASN A 84 11.08 9.53 -6.17
C ASN A 84 12.16 10.62 -6.08
N ASP A 85 13.40 10.22 -5.91
CA ASP A 85 14.58 11.11 -6.04
C ASP A 85 14.84 11.36 -7.55
N THR A 86 14.06 12.22 -8.20
CA THR A 86 14.12 12.38 -9.66
C THR A 86 14.94 13.58 -10.14
N SER A 87 15.32 14.52 -9.25
CA SER A 87 16.21 15.64 -9.57
C SER A 87 16.90 16.17 -8.32
N GLU A 88 18.04 16.85 -8.49
CA GLU A 88 18.77 17.47 -7.38
C GLU A 88 17.92 18.55 -6.67
N GLU A 89 17.05 19.24 -7.37
CA GLU A 89 16.19 20.29 -6.80
C GLU A 89 15.06 19.73 -5.92
N ASN A 90 14.45 18.59 -6.30
CA ASN A 90 13.39 17.96 -5.50
C ASN A 90 13.93 17.12 -4.33
N SER A 91 15.23 16.86 -4.28
CA SER A 91 15.83 15.97 -3.28
C SER A 91 15.71 16.48 -1.84
N VAL A 92 15.63 17.80 -1.63
CA VAL A 92 15.49 18.40 -0.29
C VAL A 92 14.06 18.29 0.22
N GLU A 93 13.07 18.61 -0.63
CA GLU A 93 11.64 18.49 -0.27
C GLU A 93 11.23 17.02 -0.08
N ASP A 94 11.69 16.13 -0.96
CA ASP A 94 11.44 14.70 -0.86
C ASP A 94 12.01 14.09 0.43
N ARG A 95 13.22 14.51 0.84
CA ARG A 95 13.83 14.09 2.12
C ARG A 95 13.00 14.59 3.30
N LYS A 96 12.53 15.82 3.24
CA LYS A 96 11.67 16.40 4.28
C LYS A 96 10.38 15.60 4.45
N ILE A 97 9.72 15.23 3.37
CA ILE A 97 8.52 14.37 3.41
C ILE A 97 8.84 13.02 4.06
N ILE A 98 9.95 12.39 3.67
CA ILE A 98 10.38 11.11 4.26
C ILE A 98 10.61 11.24 5.77
N ASP A 99 11.32 12.26 6.19
CA ASP A 99 11.63 12.51 7.60
C ASP A 99 10.35 12.81 8.40
N GLU A 100 9.43 13.61 7.86
CA GLU A 100 8.13 13.91 8.45
C GLU A 100 7.28 12.65 8.60
N VAL A 101 7.23 11.77 7.60
CA VAL A 101 6.52 10.49 7.66
C VAL A 101 7.12 9.59 8.73
N ILE A 102 8.44 9.42 8.76
CA ILE A 102 9.13 8.60 9.76
C ILE A 102 8.91 9.15 11.17
N GLN A 103 9.00 10.47 11.35
CA GLN A 103 8.76 11.13 12.63
C GLN A 103 7.31 10.96 13.09
N HIS A 104 6.33 11.17 12.22
CA HIS A 104 4.92 11.00 12.53
C HIS A 104 4.62 9.56 12.98
N LEU A 105 5.08 8.58 12.22
CA LEU A 105 4.89 7.16 12.55
C LEU A 105 5.61 6.78 13.86
N GLY A 106 6.88 7.18 14.01
CA GLY A 106 7.70 6.80 15.15
C GLY A 106 7.29 7.48 16.46
N VAL A 107 7.19 8.81 16.45
CA VAL A 107 6.97 9.60 17.66
C VAL A 107 5.49 9.61 18.05
N LEU A 108 4.59 9.82 17.10
CA LEU A 108 3.16 9.99 17.42
C LEU A 108 2.39 8.67 17.45
N ARG A 109 2.83 7.66 16.70
CA ARG A 109 2.11 6.38 16.55
C ARG A 109 2.86 5.18 17.10
N GLY A 110 4.11 5.33 17.51
CA GLY A 110 4.93 4.24 18.05
C GLY A 110 5.21 3.15 17.03
N ILE A 111 5.28 3.50 15.73
CA ILE A 111 5.54 2.59 14.62
C ILE A 111 6.93 2.91 14.07
N SER A 112 7.89 2.02 14.29
CA SER A 112 9.30 2.25 13.92
C SER A 112 9.95 0.97 13.40
N THR A 113 11.10 1.12 12.75
CA THR A 113 11.92 -0.03 12.34
C THR A 113 12.51 -0.78 13.54
N SER A 114 12.82 -0.06 14.63
CA SER A 114 13.39 -0.64 15.83
C SER A 114 12.44 -1.58 16.60
N ASN A 115 11.13 -1.37 16.51
CA ASN A 115 10.14 -2.26 17.13
C ASN A 115 9.53 -3.28 16.15
N GLY A 116 10.03 -3.34 14.91
CA GLY A 116 9.58 -4.28 13.88
C GLY A 116 8.25 -3.92 13.20
N LYS A 117 7.55 -2.87 13.64
CA LYS A 117 6.25 -2.48 13.08
C LYS A 117 6.35 -1.73 11.76
N MET A 118 7.50 -1.17 11.43
CA MET A 118 7.77 -0.48 10.18
C MET A 118 8.86 -1.20 9.38
N ALA A 119 8.57 -1.46 8.11
CA ALA A 119 9.55 -1.89 7.13
C ALA A 119 9.88 -0.73 6.19
N VAL A 120 11.10 -0.74 5.64
CA VAL A 120 11.58 0.26 4.69
C VAL A 120 12.15 -0.44 3.47
N TRP A 121 11.72 -0.03 2.29
CA TRP A 121 12.24 -0.51 1.00
C TRP A 121 12.55 0.68 0.10
N LEU A 122 13.69 1.28 0.32
CA LEU A 122 14.21 2.42 -0.44
C LEU A 122 15.53 2.06 -1.14
N SER A 123 15.96 2.90 -2.08
CA SER A 123 17.27 2.76 -2.69
C SER A 123 18.33 2.91 -1.60
N GLY A 124 19.18 1.89 -1.43
CA GLY A 124 20.23 1.89 -0.42
C GLY A 124 19.78 1.62 1.03
N ARG A 125 18.48 1.46 1.31
CA ARG A 125 17.98 1.12 2.65
C ARG A 125 16.86 0.07 2.59
N LYS A 126 17.10 -1.07 3.25
CA LYS A 126 16.14 -2.17 3.38
C LYS A 126 16.11 -2.64 4.83
N ASP A 127 15.00 -2.39 5.52
CA ASP A 127 14.80 -2.76 6.91
C ASP A 127 13.52 -3.59 7.05
N ASN A 128 13.54 -4.65 7.85
CA ASN A 128 12.39 -5.48 8.23
C ASN A 128 11.57 -6.04 7.05
N LEU A 129 12.23 -6.41 5.95
CA LEU A 129 11.55 -6.98 4.76
C LEU A 129 11.42 -8.50 4.83
N GLU A 130 12.03 -9.17 5.78
CA GLU A 130 12.02 -10.61 5.89
C GLU A 130 10.60 -11.13 6.20
N ASN A 131 10.13 -12.05 5.35
CA ASN A 131 8.79 -12.65 5.47
C ASN A 131 7.65 -11.62 5.57
N ILE A 132 7.83 -10.44 4.99
CA ILE A 132 6.83 -9.36 5.08
C ILE A 132 5.50 -9.75 4.41
N GLU A 133 5.50 -10.71 3.50
CA GLU A 133 4.33 -11.24 2.80
C GLU A 133 3.48 -12.17 3.66
N GLU A 134 4.05 -12.77 4.71
CA GLU A 134 3.35 -13.71 5.58
C GLU A 134 2.16 -13.04 6.26
N PRO A 135 0.99 -13.70 6.35
CA PRO A 135 -0.24 -13.09 6.83
C PRO A 135 -0.14 -12.48 8.22
N ASP A 136 0.59 -13.10 9.13
CA ASP A 136 0.71 -12.73 10.53
C ASP A 136 1.99 -11.94 10.87
N ASN A 137 2.79 -11.59 9.86
CA ASN A 137 3.99 -10.79 10.08
C ASN A 137 3.66 -9.50 10.85
N MET A 138 4.49 -9.16 11.84
CA MET A 138 4.24 -8.06 12.78
C MET A 138 4.32 -6.65 12.16
N THR A 139 4.90 -6.52 10.96
CA THR A 139 5.03 -5.23 10.27
C THR A 139 3.64 -4.68 9.91
N GLU A 140 3.39 -3.44 10.30
CA GLU A 140 2.14 -2.73 10.10
C GLU A 140 2.19 -1.75 8.92
N VAL A 141 3.38 -1.20 8.66
CA VAL A 141 3.62 -0.18 7.62
C VAL A 141 4.84 -0.54 6.80
N LEU A 142 4.75 -0.41 5.47
CA LEU A 142 5.89 -0.48 4.56
C LEU A 142 6.06 0.85 3.84
N LEU A 143 7.20 1.50 4.06
CA LEU A 143 7.63 2.67 3.29
C LEU A 143 8.39 2.23 2.04
N PHE A 144 7.98 2.70 0.87
CA PHE A 144 8.63 2.35 -0.39
C PHE A 144 8.60 3.50 -1.42
N LYS A 145 9.46 3.43 -2.43
CA LYS A 145 9.45 4.34 -3.59
C LYS A 145 8.98 3.61 -4.85
N GLN A 146 9.86 2.91 -5.53
CA GLN A 146 9.54 2.19 -6.79
C GLN A 146 9.60 0.67 -6.68
N ALA A 147 10.21 0.14 -5.61
CA ALA A 147 10.64 -1.26 -5.53
C ALA A 147 9.51 -2.30 -5.64
N ILE A 148 8.28 -1.92 -5.34
CA ILE A 148 7.12 -2.83 -5.33
C ILE A 148 6.57 -3.11 -6.73
N ALA A 149 7.04 -2.40 -7.77
CA ALA A 149 6.44 -2.45 -9.10
C ALA A 149 6.59 -3.79 -9.84
N LEU A 150 7.60 -4.60 -9.54
CA LEU A 150 7.90 -5.82 -10.28
C LEU A 150 7.99 -7.05 -9.37
N GLY A 151 7.04 -7.98 -9.53
CA GLY A 151 7.13 -9.33 -8.98
C GLY A 151 6.80 -9.50 -7.50
N TRP A 152 6.70 -8.43 -6.69
CA TRP A 152 6.35 -8.56 -5.28
C TRP A 152 4.87 -8.88 -5.07
N ASP A 153 4.58 -9.87 -4.24
CA ASP A 153 3.23 -10.32 -3.91
C ASP A 153 3.01 -10.33 -2.40
N CYS A 154 2.11 -9.50 -1.92
CA CYS A 154 1.75 -9.40 -0.52
C CYS A 154 0.23 -9.24 -0.36
N PRO A 155 -0.52 -10.34 -0.32
CA PRO A 155 -1.98 -10.31 -0.26
C PRO A 155 -2.55 -9.61 0.98
N ARG A 156 -1.80 -9.57 2.10
CA ARG A 156 -2.19 -8.83 3.30
C ARG A 156 -2.06 -7.30 3.16
N ALA A 157 -1.42 -6.79 2.09
CA ALA A 157 -1.44 -5.36 1.78
C ALA A 157 -2.87 -4.93 1.44
N ALA A 158 -3.44 -4.03 2.24
CA ALA A 158 -4.86 -3.69 2.17
C ALA A 158 -5.15 -2.19 2.12
N VAL A 159 -4.18 -1.36 2.49
CA VAL A 159 -4.28 0.09 2.47
C VAL A 159 -3.08 0.65 1.71
N LEU A 160 -3.31 1.65 0.87
CA LEU A 160 -2.26 2.34 0.11
C LEU A 160 -2.40 3.85 0.29
N LEU A 161 -1.33 4.49 0.75
CA LEU A 161 -1.16 5.92 0.81
C LEU A 161 -0.07 6.35 -0.17
N ILE A 162 -0.32 7.39 -0.95
CA ILE A 162 0.59 7.84 -2.02
C ILE A 162 0.94 9.31 -1.79
N PHE A 163 2.23 9.59 -1.53
CA PHE A 163 2.81 10.93 -1.37
C PHE A 163 3.56 11.39 -2.62
N ARG A 164 3.09 11.03 -3.79
CA ARG A 164 3.73 11.41 -5.06
C ARG A 164 2.71 11.76 -6.12
N GLU A 165 3.09 12.58 -7.07
CA GLU A 165 2.30 12.75 -8.29
C GLU A 165 2.32 11.47 -9.13
N LEU A 166 1.14 11.08 -9.63
CA LEU A 166 0.96 9.88 -10.42
C LEU A 166 1.20 10.20 -11.90
N HIS A 167 2.46 10.16 -12.35
CA HIS A 167 2.81 10.42 -13.74
C HIS A 167 2.61 9.23 -14.69
N SER A 168 2.38 8.02 -14.19
CA SER A 168 2.23 6.80 -14.98
C SER A 168 1.01 6.01 -14.57
N GLN A 169 0.01 5.94 -15.46
CA GLN A 169 -1.18 5.10 -15.28
C GLN A 169 -0.81 3.61 -15.09
N THR A 170 0.13 3.11 -15.88
CA THR A 170 0.57 1.71 -15.81
C THR A 170 1.14 1.38 -14.42
N PHE A 171 1.99 2.26 -13.89
CA PHE A 171 2.57 2.06 -12.56
C PHE A 171 1.49 2.12 -11.46
N THR A 172 0.55 3.05 -11.57
CA THR A 172 -0.58 3.18 -10.63
C THR A 172 -1.46 1.94 -10.64
N ILE A 173 -1.85 1.46 -11.82
CA ILE A 173 -2.65 0.24 -11.98
C ILE A 173 -1.93 -0.98 -11.36
N GLN A 174 -0.62 -1.11 -11.61
CA GLN A 174 0.17 -2.21 -11.05
C GLN A 174 0.26 -2.15 -9.52
N THR A 175 0.44 -0.96 -8.95
CA THR A 175 0.53 -0.78 -7.49
C THR A 175 -0.82 -1.00 -6.82
N VAL A 176 -1.89 -0.42 -7.36
CA VAL A 176 -3.26 -0.63 -6.86
C VAL A 176 -3.68 -2.09 -7.02
N GLY A 177 -3.34 -2.73 -8.13
CA GLY A 177 -3.64 -4.15 -8.36
C GLY A 177 -3.08 -5.09 -7.30
N ARG A 178 -1.98 -4.71 -6.62
CA ARG A 178 -1.39 -5.53 -5.55
C ARG A 178 -2.23 -5.53 -4.29
N ILE A 179 -2.79 -4.39 -3.90
CA ILE A 179 -3.66 -4.31 -2.72
C ILE A 179 -5.05 -4.95 -2.93
N LEU A 180 -5.39 -5.27 -4.18
CA LEU A 180 -6.64 -5.96 -4.50
C LEU A 180 -6.61 -7.46 -4.21
N ARG A 181 -5.45 -8.08 -4.07
CA ARG A 181 -5.35 -9.52 -3.83
C ARG A 181 -5.97 -9.92 -2.49
N MET A 182 -6.63 -11.07 -2.48
CA MET A 182 -7.19 -11.64 -1.25
C MET A 182 -6.13 -12.44 -0.49
N PRO A 183 -5.99 -12.28 0.85
CA PRO A 183 -4.97 -12.97 1.65
C PRO A 183 -5.06 -14.50 1.58
N GLU A 184 -6.26 -15.06 1.55
CA GLU A 184 -6.50 -16.51 1.55
C GLU A 184 -7.29 -16.96 0.31
N GLN A 185 -7.37 -16.14 -0.74
CA GLN A 185 -8.24 -16.39 -1.91
C GLN A 185 -9.68 -16.70 -1.50
N LYS A 186 -10.19 -15.96 -0.53
CA LYS A 186 -11.53 -16.11 0.02
C LYS A 186 -12.09 -14.77 0.49
N HIS A 187 -13.35 -14.50 0.18
CA HIS A 187 -14.10 -13.39 0.77
C HIS A 187 -14.62 -13.75 2.17
N TYR A 188 -14.73 -12.74 3.03
CA TYR A 188 -15.21 -12.91 4.42
C TYR A 188 -16.43 -12.04 4.69
#